data_6cd4e7f677c4d066d0c15f5ec2ed4f98
#
_entry.id   6cd4e7f677c4d066d0c15f5ec2ed4f98
#
_cell.length_a   1.000
_cell.length_b   1.000
_cell.length_c   1.000
_cell.angle_alpha   90.00
_cell.angle_beta   90.00
_cell.angle_gamma   90.00
#
_symmetry.space_group_name_H-M   'P 1'
#
loop_
_entity.id
_entity.type
_entity.pdbx_description
1 polymer ?
#
loop_
_entity_poly.entity_id
_entity_poly.type
_entity_poly.pdbx_seq_one_letter_code
_entity_poly.pdbx_strand_id
1 'polypeptide(L)'
;LVLNLDQSTDTPAGFSSSLKLSVGTVESALAADEYLQFGQKIEAQNLQQLIYGTSSAKTLTLSFWVKSSATGTYAVSIFQSDATKYYSTTYTINSANTWEYKTVEINGNVSNVITNDNGEGLRVNWTLSAGTNYTSGSNGAWGAITNWSVGHNVSWITTSGATFFIT
;
A
#
# COMPACT_ATOMS: atom_id res chain seq x y z
N LEU A 1 -4.27 -19.34 -8.06
CA LEU A 1 -4.25 -17.92 -8.42
C LEU A 1 -3.30 -17.67 -9.59
N VAL A 2 -3.75 -16.93 -10.61
CA VAL A 2 -2.91 -16.38 -11.69
C VAL A 2 -3.14 -14.88 -11.75
N LEU A 3 -2.05 -14.11 -11.71
CA LEU A 3 -2.05 -12.66 -11.80
C LEU A 3 -1.29 -12.22 -13.05
N ASN A 4 -1.82 -11.21 -13.74
CA ASN A 4 -1.11 -10.53 -14.82
C ASN A 4 -0.71 -9.13 -14.36
N LEU A 5 0.48 -8.71 -14.75
CA LEU A 5 1.05 -7.40 -14.48
C LEU A 5 1.44 -6.76 -15.81
N ASP A 6 0.81 -5.65 -16.15
CA ASP A 6 0.95 -5.00 -17.45
C ASP A 6 1.19 -3.51 -17.30
N GLN A 7 1.85 -2.90 -18.27
CA GLN A 7 1.77 -1.48 -18.52
C GLN A 7 0.51 -1.19 -19.34
N SER A 8 -0.28 -0.21 -18.91
CA SER A 8 -1.55 0.16 -19.55
C SER A 8 -1.53 1.62 -19.99
N THR A 9 -2.21 1.90 -21.11
CA THR A 9 -2.50 3.26 -21.60
C THR A 9 -3.81 3.82 -21.04
N ASP A 10 -4.55 3.05 -20.26
CA ASP A 10 -5.70 3.53 -19.51
C ASP A 10 -5.18 4.32 -18.30
N THR A 11 -5.30 5.65 -18.35
CA THR A 11 -4.67 6.58 -17.41
C THR A 11 -5.60 7.75 -17.07
N PRO A 12 -5.42 8.40 -15.92
CA PRO A 12 -6.03 9.70 -15.68
C PRO A 12 -5.35 10.77 -16.52
N ALA A 13 -6.00 11.92 -16.65
CA ALA A 13 -5.45 13.05 -17.40
C ALA A 13 -4.06 13.47 -16.90
N GLY A 14 -3.13 13.69 -17.83
CA GLY A 14 -1.75 14.08 -17.53
C GLY A 14 -0.75 12.92 -17.37
N PHE A 15 -1.19 11.67 -17.47
CA PHE A 15 -0.33 10.48 -17.42
C PHE A 15 -0.34 9.72 -18.75
N SER A 16 0.81 9.18 -19.15
CA SER A 16 0.96 8.41 -20.40
C SER A 16 0.77 6.91 -20.19
N SER A 17 0.99 6.41 -18.97
CA SER A 17 0.84 5.00 -18.64
C SER A 17 0.50 4.79 -17.17
N SER A 18 -0.07 3.65 -16.86
CA SER A 18 -0.36 3.16 -15.51
C SER A 18 0.12 1.72 -15.35
N LEU A 19 0.36 1.32 -14.12
CA LEU A 19 0.52 -0.09 -13.76
C LEU A 19 -0.86 -0.72 -13.68
N LYS A 20 -1.07 -1.84 -14.37
CA LYS A 20 -2.30 -2.64 -14.31
C LYS A 20 -2.01 -4.01 -13.72
N LEU A 21 -2.80 -4.39 -12.72
CA LEU A 21 -2.89 -5.76 -12.23
C LEU A 21 -4.25 -6.33 -12.62
N SER A 22 -4.28 -7.62 -12.99
CA SER A 22 -5.54 -8.31 -13.27
C SER A 22 -5.49 -9.76 -12.80
N VAL A 23 -6.67 -10.26 -12.34
CA VAL A 23 -6.85 -11.65 -11.94
C VAL A 23 -7.18 -12.47 -13.17
N GLY A 24 -6.29 -13.39 -13.55
CA GLY A 24 -6.53 -14.38 -14.60
C GLY A 24 -7.29 -15.60 -14.07
N THR A 25 -6.77 -16.21 -13.00
CA THR A 25 -7.45 -17.30 -12.28
C THR A 25 -7.63 -16.91 -10.83
N VAL A 26 -8.84 -16.93 -10.33
CA VAL A 26 -9.17 -16.54 -8.96
C VAL A 26 -8.58 -17.49 -7.92
N GLU A 27 -8.33 -16.96 -6.72
CA GLU A 27 -8.25 -17.76 -5.52
C GLU A 27 -9.67 -18.10 -5.05
N SER A 28 -9.91 -19.36 -4.68
CA SER A 28 -11.26 -19.82 -4.29
C SER A 28 -11.72 -19.23 -2.95
N ALA A 29 -10.79 -19.04 -2.02
CA ALA A 29 -11.00 -18.41 -0.72
C ALA A 29 -9.67 -17.81 -0.23
N LEU A 30 -9.73 -16.66 0.40
CA LEU A 30 -8.57 -16.02 1.04
C LEU A 30 -8.35 -16.63 2.43
N ALA A 31 -7.24 -17.35 2.63
CA ALA A 31 -6.87 -17.87 3.93
C ALA A 31 -6.36 -16.74 4.87
N ALA A 32 -6.31 -17.04 6.16
CA ALA A 32 -5.95 -16.03 7.17
C ALA A 32 -4.52 -15.48 7.00
N ASP A 33 -3.62 -16.28 6.45
CA ASP A 33 -2.20 -15.97 6.21
C ASP A 33 -1.86 -15.63 4.75
N GLU A 34 -2.86 -15.56 3.88
CA GLU A 34 -2.67 -15.15 2.48
C GLU A 34 -2.79 -13.65 2.30
N TYR A 35 -2.07 -13.12 1.32
CA TYR A 35 -2.14 -11.71 0.96
C TYR A 35 -1.62 -11.45 -0.46
N LEU A 36 -2.05 -10.32 -1.01
CA LEU A 36 -1.49 -9.72 -2.22
C LEU A 36 -1.16 -8.26 -1.97
N GLN A 37 0.11 -7.94 -2.15
CA GLN A 37 0.64 -6.58 -2.10
C GLN A 37 1.59 -6.33 -3.27
N PHE A 38 1.72 -5.08 -3.67
CA PHE A 38 2.83 -4.58 -4.47
C PHE A 38 3.36 -3.31 -3.85
N GLY A 39 4.59 -2.93 -4.16
CA GLY A 39 5.18 -1.78 -3.48
C GLY A 39 6.40 -1.19 -4.16
N GLN A 40 6.84 -0.05 -3.61
CA GLN A 40 8.02 0.70 -4.03
C GLN A 40 8.96 0.88 -2.84
N LYS A 41 10.22 0.49 -3.00
CA LYS A 41 11.30 0.73 -2.03
C LYS A 41 11.93 2.09 -2.24
N ILE A 42 12.32 2.73 -1.14
CA ILE A 42 13.03 4.00 -1.12
C ILE A 42 14.29 3.82 -0.27
N GLU A 43 15.44 4.18 -0.81
CA GLU A 43 16.73 4.09 -0.12
C GLU A 43 16.78 5.00 1.11
N ALA A 44 17.40 4.53 2.17
CA ALA A 44 17.48 5.20 3.45
C ALA A 44 18.19 6.57 3.36
N GLN A 45 19.27 6.67 2.59
CA GLN A 45 19.99 7.93 2.39
C GLN A 45 19.14 9.05 1.78
N ASN A 46 18.08 8.72 1.02
CA ASN A 46 17.17 9.67 0.40
C ASN A 46 16.06 10.16 1.35
N LEU A 47 16.05 9.69 2.60
CA LEU A 47 14.99 9.93 3.57
C LEU A 47 15.46 10.70 4.82
N GLN A 48 16.72 11.13 4.88
CA GLN A 48 17.32 11.74 6.08
C GLN A 48 16.64 13.05 6.49
N GLN A 49 16.06 13.79 5.54
CA GLN A 49 15.28 15.01 5.79
C GLN A 49 14.00 14.76 6.61
N LEU A 50 13.57 13.50 6.75
CA LEU A 50 12.40 13.13 7.55
C LEU A 50 12.69 13.16 9.04
N ILE A 51 13.97 13.11 9.44
CA ILE A 51 14.46 13.12 10.83
C ILE A 51 13.72 12.16 11.76
N TYR A 52 13.42 10.96 11.25
CA TYR A 52 12.78 9.89 12.02
C TYR A 52 13.65 9.47 13.21
N GLY A 53 13.02 9.02 14.29
CA GLY A 53 13.70 8.73 15.56
C GLY A 53 13.86 9.95 16.45
N THR A 54 13.23 11.07 16.13
CA THR A 54 13.25 12.29 16.95
C THR A 54 11.84 12.84 17.16
N SER A 55 11.66 13.68 18.15
CA SER A 55 10.39 14.38 18.41
C SER A 55 9.96 15.31 17.26
N SER A 56 10.88 15.61 16.34
CA SER A 56 10.63 16.45 15.15
C SER A 56 10.42 15.63 13.88
N ALA A 57 10.22 14.32 13.99
CA ALA A 57 9.97 13.43 12.85
C ALA A 57 8.81 13.94 11.98
N LYS A 58 9.09 14.10 10.68
CA LYS A 58 8.15 14.75 9.76
C LYS A 58 7.09 13.79 9.25
N THR A 59 5.88 14.31 9.12
CA THR A 59 4.77 13.64 8.41
C THR A 59 5.05 13.61 6.91
N LEU A 60 4.71 12.49 6.27
CA LEU A 60 4.71 12.33 4.82
C LEU A 60 3.27 12.39 4.28
N THR A 61 3.13 12.92 3.08
CA THR A 61 1.91 12.80 2.30
C THR A 61 2.18 11.92 1.09
N LEU A 62 1.42 10.84 0.95
CA LEU A 62 1.42 9.99 -0.24
C LEU A 62 0.16 10.30 -1.04
N SER A 63 0.34 10.61 -2.33
CA SER A 63 -0.78 10.84 -3.25
C SER A 63 -0.59 10.03 -4.52
N PHE A 64 -1.70 9.51 -5.05
CA PHE A 64 -1.71 8.64 -6.22
C PHE A 64 -3.09 8.61 -6.89
N TRP A 65 -3.13 8.29 -8.15
CA TRP A 65 -4.37 7.94 -8.85
C TRP A 65 -4.56 6.44 -8.82
N VAL A 66 -5.79 6.02 -8.60
CA VAL A 66 -6.16 4.60 -8.54
C VAL A 66 -7.51 4.35 -9.21
N LYS A 67 -7.62 3.19 -9.85
CA LYS A 67 -8.87 2.67 -10.41
C LYS A 67 -8.94 1.18 -10.15
N SER A 68 -10.10 0.67 -9.70
CA SER A 68 -10.33 -0.77 -9.53
C SER A 68 -11.73 -1.15 -9.95
N SER A 69 -11.89 -2.38 -10.40
CA SER A 69 -13.21 -2.97 -10.64
C SER A 69 -13.95 -3.31 -9.34
N ALA A 70 -13.22 -3.48 -8.23
CA ALA A 70 -13.80 -3.74 -6.91
C ALA A 70 -13.76 -2.46 -6.06
N THR A 71 -14.91 -2.05 -5.54
CA THR A 71 -15.03 -0.95 -4.58
C THR A 71 -14.80 -1.44 -3.16
N GLY A 72 -14.44 -0.52 -2.25
CA GLY A 72 -14.24 -0.83 -0.84
C GLY A 72 -13.06 -0.11 -0.22
N THR A 73 -12.69 -0.52 0.99
CA THR A 73 -11.58 0.04 1.74
C THR A 73 -10.32 -0.77 1.52
N TYR A 74 -9.31 -0.13 0.98
CA TYR A 74 -7.99 -0.70 0.72
C TYR A 74 -6.98 -0.16 1.73
N ALA A 75 -6.05 -1.00 2.15
CA ALA A 75 -4.92 -0.53 2.96
C ALA A 75 -3.74 -0.12 2.08
N VAL A 76 -3.05 0.91 2.52
CA VAL A 76 -1.71 1.26 2.10
C VAL A 76 -0.83 1.34 3.34
N SER A 77 0.37 0.78 3.28
CA SER A 77 1.27 0.77 4.43
C SER A 77 2.67 1.24 4.07
N ILE A 78 3.34 1.81 5.07
CA ILE A 78 4.75 2.16 5.00
C ILE A 78 5.50 1.21 5.92
N PHE A 79 6.44 0.45 5.37
CA PHE A 79 7.37 -0.36 6.13
C PHE A 79 8.65 0.43 6.37
N GLN A 80 9.06 0.57 7.62
CA GLN A 80 10.38 1.08 8.01
C GLN A 80 11.30 -0.09 8.27
N SER A 81 12.29 -0.28 7.41
CA SER A 81 13.17 -1.46 7.41
C SER A 81 13.99 -1.57 8.68
N ASP A 82 14.68 -0.50 9.07
CA ASP A 82 15.56 -0.48 10.26
C ASP A 82 14.83 -0.79 11.57
N ALA A 83 13.56 -0.42 11.64
CA ALA A 83 12.74 -0.64 12.83
C ALA A 83 11.90 -1.93 12.78
N THR A 84 11.78 -2.53 11.60
CA THR A 84 10.83 -3.65 11.37
C THR A 84 9.42 -3.29 11.82
N LYS A 85 8.95 -2.08 11.44
CA LYS A 85 7.66 -1.51 11.81
C LYS A 85 6.85 -1.15 10.58
N TYR A 86 5.52 -1.26 10.70
CA TYR A 86 4.57 -0.78 9.71
C TYR A 86 3.74 0.38 10.25
N TYR A 87 3.52 1.35 9.38
CA TYR A 87 2.42 2.31 9.49
C TYR A 87 1.36 1.91 8.49
N SER A 88 0.17 1.56 8.94
CA SER A 88 -0.94 1.19 8.07
C SER A 88 -2.01 2.26 8.10
N THR A 89 -2.50 2.64 6.92
CA THR A 89 -3.64 3.54 6.77
C THR A 89 -4.52 3.06 5.61
N THR A 90 -5.68 3.66 5.43
CA THR A 90 -6.64 3.22 4.43
C THR A 90 -7.05 4.34 3.48
N TYR A 91 -7.47 3.93 2.28
CA TYR A 91 -8.20 4.76 1.32
C TYR A 91 -9.39 3.97 0.79
N THR A 92 -10.44 4.67 0.35
CA THR A 92 -11.64 4.01 -0.18
C THR A 92 -11.75 4.25 -1.68
N ILE A 93 -12.02 3.18 -2.45
CA ILE A 93 -12.44 3.26 -3.84
C ILE A 93 -13.96 3.27 -3.84
N ASN A 94 -14.55 4.38 -4.25
CA ASN A 94 -15.99 4.63 -4.16
C ASN A 94 -16.76 4.14 -5.38
N SER A 95 -16.13 4.21 -6.57
CA SER A 95 -16.76 3.90 -7.84
C SER A 95 -15.93 2.90 -8.64
N ALA A 96 -16.53 1.77 -9.01
CA ALA A 96 -15.86 0.77 -9.82
C ALA A 96 -15.46 1.35 -11.19
N ASN A 97 -14.29 0.94 -11.69
CA ASN A 97 -13.74 1.30 -12.98
C ASN A 97 -13.61 2.81 -13.24
N THR A 98 -13.49 3.61 -12.17
CA THR A 98 -13.34 5.06 -12.23
C THR A 98 -12.00 5.48 -11.63
N TRP A 99 -11.28 6.37 -12.29
CA TRP A 99 -10.05 6.96 -11.75
C TRP A 99 -10.39 7.90 -10.60
N GLU A 100 -9.77 7.65 -9.44
CA GLU A 100 -9.92 8.47 -8.24
C GLU A 100 -8.54 8.90 -7.73
N TYR A 101 -8.38 10.18 -7.42
CA TYR A 101 -7.19 10.69 -6.75
C TYR A 101 -7.28 10.46 -5.26
N LYS A 102 -6.23 9.89 -4.69
CA LYS A 102 -6.14 9.59 -3.25
C LYS A 102 -4.96 10.29 -2.61
N THR A 103 -5.17 10.73 -1.40
CA THR A 103 -4.13 11.32 -0.55
C THR A 103 -4.25 10.69 0.83
N VAL A 104 -3.12 10.25 1.38
CA VAL A 104 -3.01 9.72 2.75
C VAL A 104 -1.83 10.36 3.46
N GLU A 105 -2.00 10.62 4.74
CA GLU A 105 -0.94 11.14 5.60
C GLU A 105 -0.32 10.00 6.42
N ILE A 106 0.99 10.04 6.56
CA ILE A 106 1.80 9.09 7.32
C ILE A 106 2.56 9.89 8.38
N ASN A 107 2.18 9.72 9.64
CA ASN A 107 2.87 10.39 10.75
C ASN A 107 4.31 9.92 10.86
N GLY A 108 5.21 10.85 11.16
CA GLY A 108 6.62 10.55 11.37
C GLY A 108 6.82 9.56 12.53
N ASN A 109 7.77 8.64 12.37
CA ASN A 109 8.15 7.73 13.44
C ASN A 109 9.11 8.44 14.41
N VAL A 110 8.61 8.86 15.54
CA VAL A 110 9.40 9.58 16.55
C VAL A 110 10.36 8.68 17.34
N SER A 111 10.16 7.37 17.27
CA SER A 111 10.87 6.40 18.11
C SER A 111 11.99 5.66 17.39
N ASN A 112 11.99 5.62 16.07
CA ASN A 112 12.90 4.77 15.31
C ASN A 112 13.59 5.54 14.18
N VAL A 113 14.92 5.51 14.18
CA VAL A 113 15.78 6.17 13.20
C VAL A 113 15.74 5.45 11.85
N ILE A 114 15.90 6.18 10.75
CA ILE A 114 16.28 5.65 9.44
C ILE A 114 17.80 5.83 9.32
N THR A 115 18.52 4.73 9.20
CA THR A 115 19.98 4.72 9.08
C THR A 115 20.41 5.39 7.76
N ASN A 116 21.45 6.21 7.80
CA ASN A 116 21.94 6.86 6.58
C ASN A 116 22.85 5.92 5.78
N ASP A 117 22.24 5.06 4.97
CA ASP A 117 22.95 4.12 4.11
C ASP A 117 22.20 3.92 2.77
N ASN A 118 22.68 3.01 1.93
CA ASN A 118 22.07 2.66 0.64
C ASN A 118 21.08 1.49 0.75
N GLY A 119 20.76 1.03 1.94
CA GLY A 119 19.75 0.02 2.20
C GLY A 119 18.32 0.55 2.03
N GLU A 120 17.35 -0.35 2.21
CA GLU A 120 15.95 0.03 2.21
C GLU A 120 15.62 0.80 3.49
N GLY A 121 15.27 2.08 3.37
CA GLY A 121 14.79 2.89 4.51
C GLY A 121 13.29 2.75 4.70
N LEU A 122 12.51 3.02 3.66
CA LEU A 122 11.06 2.86 3.66
C LEU A 122 10.61 2.07 2.43
N ARG A 123 9.47 1.38 2.59
CA ARG A 123 8.73 0.76 1.48
C ARG A 123 7.27 1.15 1.57
N VAL A 124 6.73 1.67 0.48
CA VAL A 124 5.29 1.86 0.31
C VAL A 124 4.69 0.58 -0.24
N ASN A 125 3.63 0.06 0.39
CA ASN A 125 2.92 -1.13 -0.08
C ASN A 125 1.44 -0.83 -0.24
N TRP A 126 0.88 -1.19 -1.38
CA TRP A 126 -0.56 -1.19 -1.62
C TRP A 126 -1.09 -2.62 -1.48
N THR A 127 -2.10 -2.80 -0.65
CA THR A 127 -2.74 -4.10 -0.40
C THR A 127 -3.96 -4.26 -1.27
N LEU A 128 -4.06 -5.37 -2.00
CA LEU A 128 -5.22 -5.74 -2.80
C LEU A 128 -6.06 -6.84 -2.14
N SER A 129 -5.42 -7.70 -1.35
CA SER A 129 -6.08 -8.71 -0.52
C SER A 129 -5.24 -8.99 0.70
N ALA A 130 -5.88 -9.22 1.85
CA ALA A 130 -5.19 -9.60 3.08
C ALA A 130 -6.09 -10.46 3.95
N GLY A 131 -5.56 -11.59 4.40
CA GLY A 131 -6.19 -12.45 5.39
C GLY A 131 -6.16 -11.84 6.80
N THR A 132 -6.92 -12.43 7.69
CA THR A 132 -7.21 -11.88 9.04
C THR A 132 -5.98 -11.72 9.93
N ASN A 133 -4.89 -12.44 9.65
CA ASN A 133 -3.63 -12.29 10.40
C ASN A 133 -2.98 -10.90 10.24
N TYR A 134 -3.36 -10.13 9.22
CA TYR A 134 -2.70 -8.87 8.85
C TYR A 134 -3.59 -7.63 8.98
N THR A 135 -4.87 -7.80 9.28
CA THR A 135 -5.86 -6.73 9.28
C THR A 135 -6.16 -6.15 10.66
N SER A 136 -5.57 -6.73 11.72
CA SER A 136 -5.73 -6.27 13.09
C SER A 136 -4.74 -5.16 13.45
N GLY A 137 -5.08 -4.32 14.44
CA GLY A 137 -4.23 -3.25 14.93
C GLY A 137 -4.90 -1.88 14.87
N SER A 138 -4.09 -0.82 15.00
CA SER A 138 -4.56 0.57 14.96
C SER A 138 -4.30 1.17 13.59
N ASN A 139 -5.34 1.62 12.91
CA ASN A 139 -5.23 2.37 11.67
C ASN A 139 -4.62 3.76 11.93
N GLY A 140 -3.71 4.21 11.09
CA GLY A 140 -3.05 5.50 11.23
C GLY A 140 -1.97 5.55 12.32
N ALA A 141 -1.35 4.41 12.66
CA ALA A 141 -0.30 4.32 13.67
C ALA A 141 0.83 3.36 13.27
N TRP A 142 2.03 3.62 13.81
CA TRP A 142 3.15 2.69 13.73
C TRP A 142 2.90 1.47 14.62
N GLY A 143 3.05 0.28 14.07
CA GLY A 143 2.70 -0.98 14.73
C GLY A 143 3.69 -2.11 14.48
N ALA A 144 3.31 -3.30 14.94
CA ALA A 144 4.08 -4.53 14.74
C ALA A 144 4.16 -4.94 13.27
N ILE A 145 5.08 -5.86 12.96
CA ILE A 145 5.32 -6.34 11.59
C ILE A 145 4.09 -7.00 10.93
N THR A 146 3.13 -7.47 11.70
CA THR A 146 1.89 -8.06 11.19
C THR A 146 0.77 -7.05 10.90
N ASN A 147 0.93 -5.78 11.30
CA ASN A 147 -0.11 -4.75 11.24
C ASN A 147 -0.02 -3.90 9.96
N TRP A 148 0.16 -4.52 8.81
CA TRP A 148 0.40 -3.79 7.57
C TRP A 148 -0.83 -3.62 6.68
N SER A 149 -1.97 -4.19 7.06
CA SER A 149 -3.21 -4.14 6.27
C SER A 149 -4.43 -3.78 7.12
N VAL A 150 -4.22 -3.02 8.19
CA VAL A 150 -5.27 -2.66 9.15
C VAL A 150 -6.43 -1.94 8.45
N GLY A 151 -7.64 -2.44 8.67
CA GLY A 151 -8.87 -1.88 8.08
C GLY A 151 -9.12 -2.24 6.61
N HIS A 152 -8.25 -3.04 5.97
CA HIS A 152 -8.50 -3.57 4.63
C HIS A 152 -9.70 -4.52 4.64
N ASN A 153 -10.63 -4.38 3.67
CA ASN A 153 -11.83 -5.22 3.62
C ASN A 153 -12.18 -5.75 2.22
N VAL A 154 -11.24 -5.69 1.28
CA VAL A 154 -11.46 -6.16 -0.10
C VAL A 154 -10.74 -7.48 -0.33
N SER A 155 -11.46 -8.49 -0.83
CA SER A 155 -10.88 -9.76 -1.27
C SER A 155 -10.73 -9.75 -2.80
N TRP A 156 -9.79 -8.92 -3.29
CA TRP A 156 -9.62 -8.66 -4.72
C TRP A 156 -9.25 -9.93 -5.52
N ILE A 157 -8.40 -10.80 -4.98
CA ILE A 157 -7.93 -12.03 -5.64
C ILE A 157 -9.01 -13.11 -5.78
N THR A 158 -10.11 -13.01 -5.04
CA THR A 158 -11.24 -13.94 -5.14
C THR A 158 -12.28 -13.48 -6.16
N THR A 159 -12.10 -12.32 -6.79
CA THR A 159 -13.03 -11.72 -7.74
C THR A 159 -12.58 -12.00 -9.17
N SER A 160 -13.37 -12.78 -9.92
CA SER A 160 -13.04 -13.11 -11.31
C SER A 160 -12.97 -11.88 -12.20
N GLY A 161 -11.87 -11.76 -12.96
CA GLY A 161 -11.63 -10.63 -13.86
C GLY A 161 -11.38 -9.31 -13.14
N ALA A 162 -11.08 -9.33 -11.83
CA ALA A 162 -10.76 -8.10 -11.10
C ALA A 162 -9.55 -7.40 -11.72
N THR A 163 -9.65 -6.07 -11.81
CA THR A 163 -8.58 -5.19 -12.31
C THR A 163 -8.27 -4.11 -11.29
N PHE A 164 -6.99 -3.74 -11.22
CA PHE A 164 -6.50 -2.62 -10.41
C PHE A 164 -5.46 -1.85 -11.20
N PHE A 165 -5.57 -0.53 -11.20
CA PHE A 165 -4.64 0.37 -11.88
C PHE A 165 -4.15 1.42 -10.90
N ILE A 166 -2.89 1.85 -11.08
CA ILE A 166 -2.25 2.90 -10.27
C ILE A 166 -1.24 3.69 -11.10
N THR A 167 -1.13 4.97 -10.79
CA THR A 167 -0.08 5.87 -11.31
C THR A 167 0.15 7.04 -10.36
#